data_bd4d07c78da6be436b2b01070db9dcd8
#
_entry.id   bd4d07c78da6be436b2b01070db9dcd8
#
_cell.length_a   1.000
_cell.length_b   1.000
_cell.length_c   1.000
_cell.angle_alpha   90.00
_cell.angle_beta   90.00
_cell.angle_gamma   90.00
#
_symmetry.space_group_name_H-M   'P 1'
#
loop_
_entity.id
_entity.type
_entity.pdbx_description
1 polymer ?
#
loop_
_entity_poly.entity_id
_entity_poly.type
_entity_poly.pdbx_seq_one_letter_code
_entity_poly.pdbx_strand_id
1 'polypeptide(L)'
;MQTDRQTDAGAWPPRRGPSALHARTLRDTASRWLAAGVPALVVRVADIRGSTPREAGTRMLVPRPGHVLDGDIGPALSVQGTIGGGHLEWQAIELAREALRADHAGVLPSAWEKTFPLGPTLGQCCGGVVHLVFEPLTEATLADWSLPPPRFHLELHGAGHVGQAIVHLLADIDCTVRWIDERPGEVPADDAPGLPSPEALAALPAHIQFVSTDAADAEVAEAPAGACHLVLTHRHDLDLRIITAVLRRGDFAFAGLIGSQTKRARFLHRLEEQGLAADVLARLTCPIGLPGLTGKEPAVIAISVVAQLLQLDV
;
A
#
# COMPACT_ATOMS: atom_id res chain seq x y z
N MET A 1 10.15 43.13 27.49
CA MET A 1 9.97 42.91 26.04
C MET A 1 10.05 41.43 25.79
N GLN A 2 8.90 40.73 25.94
CA GLN A 2 8.75 39.30 25.75
C GLN A 2 8.36 39.08 24.27
N THR A 3 9.23 38.44 23.50
CA THR A 3 8.93 38.04 22.13
C THR A 3 8.22 36.70 22.18
N ASP A 4 6.91 36.74 21.95
CA ASP A 4 6.07 35.56 21.65
C ASP A 4 6.64 34.86 20.43
N ARG A 5 7.20 33.64 20.63
CA ARG A 5 7.39 32.68 19.56
C ARG A 5 6.07 31.93 19.39
N GLN A 6 5.23 32.43 18.49
CA GLN A 6 4.17 31.65 17.90
C GLN A 6 4.82 30.46 17.18
N THR A 7 4.73 29.29 17.77
CA THR A 7 5.02 28.02 17.10
C THR A 7 3.93 27.82 16.06
N ASP A 8 4.33 27.98 14.81
CA ASP A 8 3.52 27.60 13.65
C ASP A 8 3.23 26.09 13.78
N ALA A 9 2.03 25.78 14.24
CA ALA A 9 1.54 24.40 14.29
C ALA A 9 1.36 23.97 12.84
N GLY A 10 2.36 23.23 12.35
CA GLY A 10 2.45 22.78 10.98
C GLY A 10 1.11 22.28 10.47
N ALA A 11 0.60 22.91 9.44
CA ALA A 11 -0.58 22.44 8.73
C ALA A 11 -0.35 20.97 8.36
N TRP A 12 -1.29 20.09 8.77
CA TRP A 12 -1.29 18.69 8.35
C TRP A 12 -1.15 18.64 6.83
N PRO A 13 -0.22 17.84 6.27
CA PRO A 13 -0.01 17.80 4.83
C PRO A 13 -1.34 17.53 4.12
N PRO A 14 -1.58 18.11 2.94
CA PRO A 14 -2.82 17.94 2.21
C PRO A 14 -3.12 16.44 2.09
N ARG A 15 -4.36 16.07 2.43
CA ARG A 15 -4.82 14.68 2.38
C ARG A 15 -4.55 14.16 0.97
N ARG A 16 -3.65 13.19 0.83
CA ARG A 16 -3.50 12.44 -0.41
C ARG A 16 -4.84 11.71 -0.63
N GLY A 17 -5.31 11.62 -1.86
CA GLY A 17 -6.59 10.99 -2.24
C GLY A 17 -6.82 9.58 -1.67
N PRO A 18 -7.91 8.91 -2.04
CA PRO A 18 -8.30 7.62 -1.45
C PRO A 18 -7.10 6.69 -1.38
N SER A 19 -6.99 5.91 -0.29
CA SER A 19 -5.88 4.95 -0.13
C SER A 19 -5.64 4.25 -1.46
N ALA A 20 -4.51 4.51 -2.11
CA ALA A 20 -4.27 4.04 -3.45
C ALA A 20 -4.26 2.50 -3.50
N LEU A 21 -3.92 1.82 -2.39
CA LEU A 21 -4.05 0.37 -2.25
C LEU A 21 -5.50 -0.09 -2.40
N HIS A 22 -6.44 0.54 -1.69
CA HIS A 22 -7.87 0.24 -1.85
C HIS A 22 -8.36 0.51 -3.27
N ALA A 23 -7.86 1.57 -3.89
CA ALA A 23 -8.18 1.88 -5.28
C ALA A 23 -7.63 0.84 -6.26
N ARG A 24 -6.42 0.28 -6.02
CA ARG A 24 -5.84 -0.83 -6.81
C ARG A 24 -6.67 -2.10 -6.65
N THR A 25 -6.91 -2.54 -5.42
CA THR A 25 -7.72 -3.72 -5.13
C THR A 25 -9.13 -3.61 -5.74
N LEU A 26 -9.73 -2.42 -5.68
CA LEU A 26 -11.03 -2.16 -6.26
C LEU A 26 -10.99 -2.22 -7.80
N ARG A 27 -9.94 -1.65 -8.43
CA ARG A 27 -9.74 -1.71 -9.88
C ARG A 27 -9.51 -3.15 -10.36
N ASP A 28 -8.73 -3.95 -9.61
CA ASP A 28 -8.52 -5.37 -9.92
C ASP A 28 -9.83 -6.16 -9.82
N THR A 29 -10.67 -5.85 -8.83
CA THR A 29 -12.01 -6.43 -8.71
C THR A 29 -12.89 -6.02 -9.88
N ALA A 30 -12.87 -4.75 -10.30
CA ALA A 30 -13.59 -4.25 -11.46
C ALA A 30 -13.14 -4.97 -12.75
N SER A 31 -11.83 -5.18 -12.94
CA SER A 31 -11.28 -5.91 -14.08
C SER A 31 -11.78 -7.36 -14.12
N ARG A 32 -11.78 -8.05 -12.97
CA ARG A 32 -12.30 -9.42 -12.86
C ARG A 32 -13.80 -9.49 -13.14
N TRP A 33 -14.59 -8.55 -12.63
CA TRP A 33 -16.02 -8.49 -12.89
C TRP A 33 -16.33 -8.22 -14.36
N LEU A 34 -15.58 -7.30 -14.99
CA LEU A 34 -15.73 -7.02 -16.42
C LEU A 34 -15.41 -8.26 -17.26
N ALA A 35 -14.29 -8.94 -16.99
CA ALA A 35 -13.89 -10.17 -17.68
C ALA A 35 -14.91 -11.31 -17.50
N ALA A 36 -15.59 -11.37 -16.36
CA ALA A 36 -16.65 -12.33 -16.06
C ALA A 36 -18.04 -11.88 -16.57
N GLY A 37 -18.15 -10.74 -17.27
CA GLY A 37 -19.42 -10.23 -17.79
C GLY A 37 -20.40 -9.77 -16.70
N VAL A 38 -19.92 -9.43 -15.50
CA VAL A 38 -20.78 -8.95 -14.39
C VAL A 38 -21.36 -7.58 -14.71
N PRO A 39 -22.69 -7.43 -14.83
CA PRO A 39 -23.30 -6.12 -14.97
C PRO A 39 -23.12 -5.30 -13.69
N ALA A 40 -22.39 -4.20 -13.76
CA ALA A 40 -22.08 -3.36 -12.60
C ALA A 40 -21.97 -1.88 -12.98
N LEU A 41 -22.13 -1.02 -11.98
CA LEU A 41 -21.83 0.40 -12.07
C LEU A 41 -20.63 0.75 -11.19
N VAL A 42 -19.82 1.68 -11.70
CA VAL A 42 -18.80 2.40 -10.93
C VAL A 42 -19.45 3.70 -10.44
N VAL A 43 -19.51 3.90 -9.15
CA VAL A 43 -19.92 5.15 -8.52
C VAL A 43 -18.69 5.91 -8.11
N ARG A 44 -18.46 7.08 -8.70
CA ARG A 44 -17.25 7.89 -8.49
C ARG A 44 -17.61 9.24 -7.86
N VAL A 45 -16.85 9.65 -6.86
CA VAL A 45 -16.86 11.03 -6.35
C VAL A 45 -16.17 11.92 -7.40
N ALA A 46 -16.93 12.72 -8.14
CA ALA A 46 -16.40 13.58 -9.19
C ALA A 46 -15.85 14.90 -8.65
N ASP A 47 -16.62 15.54 -7.77
CA ASP A 47 -16.25 16.81 -7.14
C ASP A 47 -16.81 16.90 -5.72
N ILE A 48 -16.17 17.73 -4.89
CA ILE A 48 -16.56 17.95 -3.49
C ILE A 48 -16.46 19.43 -3.13
N ARG A 49 -17.37 19.88 -2.27
CA ARG A 49 -17.33 21.25 -1.68
C ARG A 49 -17.56 21.16 -0.17
N GLY A 50 -16.74 21.87 0.59
CA GLY A 50 -16.80 21.86 2.05
C GLY A 50 -16.29 20.56 2.67
N SER A 51 -16.74 20.24 3.90
CA SER A 51 -16.33 19.03 4.61
C SER A 51 -17.07 17.81 4.07
N THR A 52 -16.35 16.84 3.55
CA THR A 52 -16.88 15.61 2.97
C THR A 52 -16.17 14.39 3.53
N PRO A 53 -16.82 13.20 3.54
CA PRO A 53 -16.22 11.98 4.11
C PRO A 53 -15.11 11.37 3.24
N ARG A 54 -15.08 11.67 1.94
CA ARG A 54 -14.07 11.18 0.97
C ARG A 54 -13.72 12.26 -0.04
N GLU A 55 -12.54 12.08 -0.66
CA GLU A 55 -11.99 12.96 -1.69
C GLU A 55 -12.55 12.64 -3.08
N ALA A 56 -12.43 13.61 -4.01
CA ALA A 56 -12.67 13.39 -5.42
C ALA A 56 -11.78 12.25 -5.96
N GLY A 57 -12.29 11.47 -6.90
CA GLY A 57 -11.64 10.28 -7.42
C GLY A 57 -11.95 8.98 -6.67
N THR A 58 -12.51 9.05 -5.45
CA THR A 58 -12.96 7.84 -4.72
C THR A 58 -14.04 7.11 -5.51
N ARG A 59 -13.95 5.78 -5.53
CA ARG A 59 -14.86 4.91 -6.29
C ARG A 59 -15.42 3.78 -5.44
N MET A 60 -16.58 3.29 -5.87
CA MET A 60 -17.29 2.15 -5.32
C MET A 60 -17.89 1.36 -6.50
N LEU A 61 -17.88 0.03 -6.42
CA LEU A 61 -18.49 -0.86 -7.41
C LEU A 61 -19.81 -1.39 -6.87
N VAL A 62 -20.86 -1.24 -7.66
CA VAL A 62 -22.19 -1.74 -7.35
C VAL A 62 -22.59 -2.77 -8.41
N PRO A 63 -22.62 -4.07 -8.07
CA PRO A 63 -23.04 -5.11 -8.99
C PRO A 63 -24.59 -5.15 -9.11
N ARG A 64 -25.09 -5.76 -10.21
CA ARG A 64 -26.52 -6.08 -10.34
C ARG A 64 -26.96 -6.96 -9.16
N PRO A 65 -28.08 -6.60 -8.47
CA PRO A 65 -28.56 -7.40 -7.36
C PRO A 65 -28.84 -8.86 -7.74
N GLY A 66 -28.40 -9.79 -6.90
CA GLY A 66 -28.59 -11.23 -7.11
C GLY A 66 -27.66 -11.85 -8.15
N HIS A 67 -26.75 -11.10 -8.77
CA HIS A 67 -25.76 -11.67 -9.69
C HIS A 67 -24.72 -12.50 -8.91
N VAL A 68 -24.42 -13.69 -9.42
CA VAL A 68 -23.42 -14.63 -8.89
C VAL A 68 -22.40 -14.85 -10.01
N LEU A 69 -21.14 -15.03 -9.68
CA LEU A 69 -20.13 -15.39 -10.68
C LEU A 69 -20.44 -16.79 -11.22
N ASP A 70 -20.40 -16.97 -12.55
CA ASP A 70 -20.63 -18.26 -13.19
C ASP A 70 -19.64 -19.32 -12.66
N GLY A 71 -20.17 -20.45 -12.21
CA GLY A 71 -19.39 -21.58 -11.66
C GLY A 71 -19.27 -21.62 -10.14
N ASP A 72 -19.73 -20.59 -9.43
CA ASP A 72 -19.71 -20.54 -7.98
C ASP A 72 -21.10 -20.72 -7.38
N ILE A 73 -21.28 -21.71 -6.50
CA ILE A 73 -22.44 -21.82 -5.59
C ILE A 73 -22.21 -20.82 -4.43
N GLY A 74 -21.65 -19.64 -4.74
CA GLY A 74 -21.27 -18.62 -3.79
C GLY A 74 -22.41 -17.63 -3.46
N PRO A 75 -22.24 -16.78 -2.44
CA PRO A 75 -23.19 -15.72 -2.17
C PRO A 75 -23.21 -14.71 -3.34
N ALA A 76 -24.37 -14.06 -3.55
CA ALA A 76 -24.51 -12.98 -4.52
C ALA A 76 -23.42 -11.91 -4.30
N LEU A 77 -22.93 -11.32 -5.40
CA LEU A 77 -21.90 -10.30 -5.35
C LEU A 77 -22.36 -9.11 -4.49
N SER A 78 -21.46 -8.64 -3.66
CA SER A 78 -21.69 -7.48 -2.79
C SER A 78 -21.02 -6.22 -3.35
N VAL A 79 -21.47 -5.06 -2.89
CA VAL A 79 -20.83 -3.76 -3.15
C VAL A 79 -19.38 -3.82 -2.68
N GLN A 80 -18.47 -3.28 -3.49
CA GLN A 80 -17.04 -3.21 -3.18
C GLN A 80 -16.57 -1.75 -3.13
N GLY A 81 -15.66 -1.44 -2.20
CA GLY A 81 -15.22 -0.07 -1.96
C GLY A 81 -16.24 0.77 -1.19
N THR A 82 -15.96 2.05 -1.04
CA THR A 82 -16.80 3.00 -0.29
C THR A 82 -16.58 4.42 -0.77
N ILE A 83 -17.66 5.20 -0.82
CA ILE A 83 -17.63 6.65 -1.09
C ILE A 83 -17.81 7.49 0.19
N GLY A 84 -17.65 6.85 1.37
CA GLY A 84 -17.67 7.55 2.66
C GLY A 84 -18.66 6.99 3.68
N GLY A 85 -19.46 5.99 3.32
CA GLY A 85 -20.39 5.33 4.21
C GLY A 85 -21.67 6.15 4.49
N GLY A 86 -22.46 5.63 5.45
CA GLY A 86 -23.66 6.29 5.93
C GLY A 86 -24.77 6.44 4.88
N HIS A 87 -25.58 7.48 5.06
CA HIS A 87 -26.79 7.69 4.25
C HIS A 87 -26.49 8.06 2.78
N LEU A 88 -25.39 8.79 2.53
CA LEU A 88 -24.92 9.09 1.17
C LEU A 88 -24.66 7.83 0.37
N GLU A 89 -23.89 6.92 0.95
CA GLU A 89 -23.52 5.65 0.30
C GLU A 89 -24.74 4.77 0.09
N TRP A 90 -25.60 4.65 1.10
CA TRP A 90 -26.85 3.91 0.99
C TRP A 90 -27.71 4.42 -0.17
N GLN A 91 -27.94 5.74 -0.27
CA GLN A 91 -28.70 6.33 -1.38
C GLN A 91 -28.04 6.08 -2.74
N ALA A 92 -26.71 6.20 -2.83
CA ALA A 92 -26.00 5.95 -4.06
C ALA A 92 -26.13 4.48 -4.50
N ILE A 93 -26.04 3.53 -3.56
CA ILE A 93 -26.23 2.12 -3.83
C ILE A 93 -27.65 1.82 -4.35
N GLU A 94 -28.67 2.36 -3.70
CA GLU A 94 -30.06 2.13 -4.14
C GLU A 94 -30.33 2.71 -5.53
N LEU A 95 -29.83 3.90 -5.85
CA LEU A 95 -29.93 4.49 -7.18
C LEU A 95 -29.24 3.62 -8.24
N ALA A 96 -28.04 3.16 -7.94
CA ALA A 96 -27.29 2.28 -8.83
C ALA A 96 -28.01 0.95 -9.07
N ARG A 97 -28.54 0.35 -8.02
CA ARG A 97 -29.31 -0.90 -8.09
C ARG A 97 -30.63 -0.74 -8.85
N GLU A 98 -31.32 0.38 -8.67
CA GLU A 98 -32.55 0.70 -9.40
C GLU A 98 -32.26 0.80 -10.90
N ALA A 99 -31.21 1.54 -11.30
CA ALA A 99 -30.79 1.65 -12.68
C ALA A 99 -30.41 0.28 -13.29
N LEU A 100 -29.71 -0.58 -12.53
CA LEU A 100 -29.35 -1.93 -12.96
C LEU A 100 -30.54 -2.90 -13.06
N ARG A 101 -31.63 -2.66 -12.29
CA ARG A 101 -32.88 -3.45 -12.39
C ARG A 101 -33.75 -3.02 -13.55
N ALA A 102 -33.76 -1.73 -13.89
CA ALA A 102 -34.56 -1.18 -14.99
C ALA A 102 -34.13 -1.66 -16.38
N ASP A 103 -32.96 -2.28 -16.45
CA ASP A 103 -32.43 -2.84 -17.68
C ASP A 103 -33.11 -4.20 -18.02
N HIS A 104 -34.02 -4.14 -18.96
CA HIS A 104 -34.77 -5.32 -19.46
C HIS A 104 -34.11 -6.04 -20.66
N ALA A 105 -33.00 -5.49 -21.19
CA ALA A 105 -32.41 -5.98 -22.45
C ALA A 105 -30.92 -6.33 -22.37
N GLY A 106 -30.31 -6.36 -21.18
CA GLY A 106 -28.86 -6.60 -21.03
C GLY A 106 -28.00 -5.39 -21.42
N VAL A 107 -28.60 -4.22 -21.60
CA VAL A 107 -27.89 -2.96 -21.90
C VAL A 107 -27.67 -2.19 -20.60
N LEU A 108 -26.40 -1.93 -20.25
CA LEU A 108 -26.09 -1.12 -19.06
C LEU A 108 -26.62 0.32 -19.23
N PRO A 109 -27.07 0.97 -18.14
CA PRO A 109 -27.56 2.34 -18.21
C PRO A 109 -26.45 3.29 -18.69
N SER A 110 -26.83 4.37 -19.39
CA SER A 110 -25.90 5.45 -19.72
C SER A 110 -25.36 6.10 -18.45
N ALA A 111 -24.17 6.69 -18.51
CA ALA A 111 -23.61 7.44 -17.39
C ALA A 111 -24.50 8.65 -17.03
N TRP A 112 -24.61 8.93 -15.72
CA TRP A 112 -25.32 10.12 -15.23
C TRP A 112 -24.65 10.67 -13.98
N GLU A 113 -25.04 11.88 -13.61
CA GLU A 113 -24.52 12.58 -12.43
C GLU A 113 -25.62 12.91 -11.44
N LYS A 114 -25.26 12.96 -10.15
CA LYS A 114 -26.16 13.43 -9.10
C LYS A 114 -25.40 14.15 -7.99
N THR A 115 -25.98 15.26 -7.56
CA THR A 115 -25.44 16.07 -6.46
C THR A 115 -26.14 15.74 -5.16
N PHE A 116 -25.35 15.58 -4.09
CA PHE A 116 -25.81 15.27 -2.74
C PHE A 116 -25.33 16.36 -1.77
N PRO A 117 -26.21 17.24 -1.28
CA PRO A 117 -25.88 18.14 -0.17
C PRO A 117 -25.82 17.34 1.13
N LEU A 118 -24.66 17.34 1.80
CA LEU A 118 -24.43 16.66 3.07
C LEU A 118 -24.86 17.59 4.22
N GLY A 119 -26.13 17.76 4.40
CA GLY A 119 -26.67 18.62 5.46
C GLY A 119 -27.45 17.84 6.53
N PRO A 120 -28.11 18.54 7.47
CA PRO A 120 -28.93 17.90 8.50
C PRO A 120 -30.01 16.98 7.92
N THR A 121 -30.42 17.18 6.67
CA THR A 121 -31.37 16.33 5.94
C THR A 121 -30.85 14.92 5.69
N LEU A 122 -29.51 14.70 5.68
CA LEU A 122 -28.90 13.39 5.57
C LEU A 122 -28.36 12.83 6.90
N GLY A 123 -28.63 13.52 8.03
CA GLY A 123 -28.17 13.08 9.35
C GLY A 123 -26.65 13.02 9.50
N GLN A 124 -25.90 13.76 8.67
CA GLN A 124 -24.44 13.78 8.71
C GLN A 124 -23.91 15.08 9.32
N CYS A 125 -22.81 14.96 10.09
CA CYS A 125 -22.12 16.10 10.69
C CYS A 125 -21.38 16.97 9.65
N CYS A 126 -21.24 16.48 8.40
CA CYS A 126 -20.53 17.15 7.32
C CYS A 126 -21.46 18.09 6.57
N GLY A 127 -21.14 19.40 6.55
CA GLY A 127 -21.94 20.43 5.84
C GLY A 127 -21.53 20.63 4.37
N GLY A 128 -20.90 19.63 3.72
CA GLY A 128 -20.40 19.74 2.36
C GLY A 128 -21.40 19.32 1.28
N VAL A 129 -20.94 19.35 0.03
CA VAL A 129 -21.67 18.87 -1.15
C VAL A 129 -20.80 17.86 -1.88
N VAL A 130 -21.37 16.73 -2.29
CA VAL A 130 -20.71 15.70 -3.07
C VAL A 130 -21.39 15.54 -4.42
N HIS A 131 -20.62 15.58 -5.49
CA HIS A 131 -21.07 15.26 -6.84
C HIS A 131 -20.65 13.83 -7.18
N LEU A 132 -21.61 12.97 -7.44
CA LEU A 132 -21.39 11.58 -7.83
C LEU A 132 -21.65 11.39 -9.32
N VAL A 133 -20.78 10.63 -9.98
CA VAL A 133 -20.97 10.12 -11.34
C VAL A 133 -21.19 8.61 -11.23
N PHE A 134 -22.20 8.13 -11.92
CA PHE A 134 -22.57 6.73 -12.04
C PHE A 134 -22.26 6.30 -13.47
N GLU A 135 -21.34 5.38 -13.65
CA GLU A 135 -20.83 4.95 -14.95
C GLU A 135 -20.96 3.43 -15.09
N PRO A 136 -21.36 2.90 -16.26
CA PRO A 136 -21.33 1.47 -16.50
C PRO A 136 -19.88 0.95 -16.40
N LEU A 137 -19.70 -0.23 -15.79
CA LEU A 137 -18.40 -0.89 -15.80
C LEU A 137 -18.09 -1.41 -17.20
N THR A 138 -17.15 -0.77 -17.88
CA THR A 138 -16.71 -1.05 -19.24
C THR A 138 -15.19 -0.98 -19.33
N GLU A 139 -14.62 -1.42 -20.48
CA GLU A 139 -13.19 -1.23 -20.76
C GLU A 139 -12.79 0.25 -20.73
N ALA A 140 -13.64 1.13 -21.28
CA ALA A 140 -13.39 2.58 -21.25
C ALA A 140 -13.34 3.13 -19.82
N THR A 141 -14.28 2.73 -18.95
CA THR A 141 -14.30 3.15 -17.53
C THR A 141 -13.07 2.65 -16.80
N LEU A 142 -12.56 1.45 -17.11
CA LEU A 142 -11.31 0.93 -16.54
C LEU A 142 -10.08 1.65 -17.09
N ALA A 143 -10.06 2.02 -18.37
CA ALA A 143 -8.95 2.77 -18.97
C ALA A 143 -8.81 4.17 -18.35
N ASP A 144 -9.93 4.83 -18.06
CA ASP A 144 -9.97 6.13 -17.40
C ASP A 144 -9.67 6.05 -15.88
N TRP A 145 -9.59 4.86 -15.33
CA TRP A 145 -9.28 4.66 -13.93
C TRP A 145 -7.77 4.71 -13.68
N SER A 146 -7.21 5.90 -13.69
CA SER A 146 -5.82 6.13 -13.32
C SER A 146 -5.60 5.88 -11.82
N LEU A 147 -4.48 5.26 -11.50
CA LEU A 147 -4.01 5.06 -10.14
C LEU A 147 -2.71 5.85 -9.94
N PRO A 148 -2.52 6.52 -8.80
CA PRO A 148 -1.24 7.12 -8.49
C PRO A 148 -0.15 6.02 -8.38
N PRO A 149 1.14 6.35 -8.56
CA PRO A 149 2.20 5.39 -8.28
C PRO A 149 2.16 4.96 -6.81
N PRO A 150 2.67 3.79 -6.47
CA PRO A 150 2.88 3.38 -5.07
C PRO A 150 3.71 4.42 -4.32
N ARG A 151 3.55 4.51 -2.99
CA ARG A 151 4.31 5.44 -2.15
C ARG A 151 5.81 5.21 -2.24
N PHE A 152 6.22 3.94 -2.30
CA PHE A 152 7.59 3.49 -2.45
C PHE A 152 7.63 2.04 -2.94
N HIS A 153 8.76 1.67 -3.49
CA HIS A 153 9.13 0.27 -3.69
C HIS A 153 10.13 -0.15 -2.61
N LEU A 154 9.89 -1.29 -1.97
CA LEU A 154 10.73 -1.81 -0.89
C LEU A 154 11.36 -3.16 -1.26
N GLU A 155 12.68 -3.22 -1.20
CA GLU A 155 13.47 -4.44 -1.15
C GLU A 155 13.75 -4.79 0.31
N LEU A 156 13.03 -5.78 0.85
CA LEU A 156 13.12 -6.20 2.24
C LEU A 156 13.94 -7.48 2.35
N HIS A 157 15.20 -7.36 2.77
CA HIS A 157 16.11 -8.49 2.92
C HIS A 157 16.06 -9.06 4.33
N GLY A 158 15.47 -10.25 4.47
CA GLY A 158 15.33 -11.01 5.70
C GLY A 158 13.88 -11.31 6.08
N ALA A 159 13.54 -12.60 6.21
CA ALA A 159 12.20 -13.09 6.55
C ALA A 159 12.06 -13.57 8.00
N GLY A 160 12.91 -13.08 8.91
CA GLY A 160 12.79 -13.31 10.34
C GLY A 160 11.61 -12.56 10.97
N HIS A 161 11.47 -12.63 12.29
CA HIS A 161 10.35 -12.05 13.03
C HIS A 161 10.10 -10.56 12.76
N VAL A 162 11.15 -9.76 12.62
CA VAL A 162 11.01 -8.33 12.30
C VAL A 162 10.53 -8.13 10.87
N GLY A 163 11.07 -8.88 9.90
CA GLY A 163 10.63 -8.86 8.50
C GLY A 163 9.15 -9.20 8.37
N GLN A 164 8.70 -10.27 9.04
CA GLN A 164 7.29 -10.67 9.08
C GLN A 164 6.40 -9.58 9.69
N ALA A 165 6.82 -8.97 10.79
CA ALA A 165 6.07 -7.88 11.41
C ALA A 165 5.97 -6.63 10.51
N ILE A 166 7.04 -6.31 9.75
CA ILE A 166 7.03 -5.24 8.75
C ILE A 166 6.06 -5.58 7.62
N VAL A 167 6.13 -6.78 7.04
CA VAL A 167 5.25 -7.25 5.95
C VAL A 167 3.79 -7.21 6.38
N HIS A 168 3.49 -7.62 7.60
CA HIS A 168 2.13 -7.56 8.15
C HIS A 168 1.58 -6.12 8.17
N LEU A 169 2.37 -5.13 8.57
CA LEU A 169 1.96 -3.72 8.54
C LEU A 169 1.83 -3.19 7.10
N LEU A 170 2.70 -3.62 6.19
CA LEU A 170 2.69 -3.18 4.79
C LEU A 170 1.56 -3.77 3.97
N ALA A 171 0.90 -4.83 4.44
CA ALA A 171 -0.23 -5.45 3.77
C ALA A 171 -1.38 -4.47 3.47
N ASP A 172 -1.57 -3.46 4.33
CA ASP A 172 -2.61 -2.43 4.18
C ASP A 172 -2.07 -1.07 3.71
N ILE A 173 -0.80 -1.02 3.26
CA ILE A 173 -0.14 0.21 2.81
C ILE A 173 0.09 0.15 1.30
N ASP A 174 -0.19 1.27 0.59
CA ASP A 174 0.05 1.39 -0.84
C ASP A 174 1.55 1.50 -1.14
N CYS A 175 2.19 0.36 -1.29
CA CYS A 175 3.58 0.18 -1.66
C CYS A 175 3.73 -1.09 -2.49
N THR A 176 4.91 -1.30 -3.08
CA THR A 176 5.29 -2.60 -3.64
C THR A 176 6.46 -3.15 -2.84
N VAL A 177 6.46 -4.45 -2.57
CA VAL A 177 7.49 -5.10 -1.76
C VAL A 177 8.01 -6.35 -2.45
N ARG A 178 9.33 -6.43 -2.59
CA ARG A 178 10.04 -7.69 -2.80
C ARG A 178 10.65 -8.11 -1.46
N TRP A 179 10.15 -9.21 -0.92
CA TRP A 179 10.57 -9.75 0.36
C TRP A 179 11.52 -10.91 0.16
N ILE A 180 12.81 -10.68 0.37
CA ILE A 180 13.91 -11.52 -0.06
C ILE A 180 14.55 -12.24 1.14
N ASP A 181 14.73 -13.56 1.04
CA ASP A 181 15.48 -14.33 2.06
C ASP A 181 16.42 -15.35 1.40
N GLU A 182 17.67 -15.42 1.90
CA GLU A 182 18.72 -16.31 1.39
C GLU A 182 18.67 -17.71 2.02
N ARG A 183 17.71 -18.02 2.85
CA ARG A 183 17.58 -19.38 3.39
C ARG A 183 16.92 -20.28 2.37
N PRO A 184 17.58 -21.41 2.00
CA PRO A 184 17.02 -22.33 1.00
C PRO A 184 15.66 -22.85 1.48
N GLY A 185 14.67 -22.89 0.57
CA GLY A 185 13.31 -23.36 0.83
C GLY A 185 13.20 -24.87 1.09
N GLU A 186 14.31 -25.58 1.18
CA GLU A 186 14.40 -27.02 1.46
C GLU A 186 14.47 -27.35 2.96
N VAL A 187 14.60 -26.34 3.82
CA VAL A 187 14.47 -26.57 5.28
C VAL A 187 12.97 -26.68 5.57
N PRO A 188 12.48 -27.87 6.05
CA PRO A 188 11.08 -27.99 6.47
C PRO A 188 10.69 -26.85 7.41
N ALA A 189 9.48 -26.33 7.27
CA ALA A 189 9.00 -25.20 8.09
C ALA A 189 9.16 -25.46 9.59
N ASP A 190 9.11 -26.72 10.01
CA ASP A 190 9.29 -27.18 11.39
C ASP A 190 10.75 -27.04 11.88
N ASP A 191 11.74 -27.02 10.97
CA ASP A 191 13.17 -26.97 11.30
C ASP A 191 13.84 -25.60 11.01
N ALA A 192 13.08 -24.64 10.43
CA ALA A 192 13.55 -23.29 10.16
C ALA A 192 12.86 -22.25 11.06
N PRO A 193 13.21 -22.16 12.35
CA PRO A 193 12.54 -21.28 13.28
C PRO A 193 12.60 -19.84 12.81
N GLY A 194 11.44 -19.21 12.73
CA GLY A 194 11.31 -17.80 12.38
C GLY A 194 11.13 -17.47 10.91
N LEU A 195 10.95 -18.47 10.01
CA LEU A 195 10.48 -18.24 8.64
C LEU A 195 8.95 -18.21 8.57
N PRO A 196 8.35 -17.48 7.60
CA PRO A 196 6.93 -17.53 7.36
C PRO A 196 6.50 -18.92 6.85
N SER A 197 5.32 -19.39 7.28
CA SER A 197 4.78 -20.67 6.78
C SER A 197 4.34 -20.57 5.32
N PRO A 198 4.24 -21.69 4.58
CA PRO A 198 3.71 -21.71 3.22
C PRO A 198 2.32 -21.06 3.12
N GLU A 199 1.45 -21.27 4.11
CA GLU A 199 0.11 -20.68 4.16
C GLU A 199 0.18 -19.16 4.32
N ALA A 200 1.11 -18.65 5.18
CA ALA A 200 1.32 -17.22 5.34
C ALA A 200 1.85 -16.58 4.05
N LEU A 201 2.73 -17.27 3.33
CA LEU A 201 3.22 -16.81 2.03
C LEU A 201 2.12 -16.80 0.96
N ALA A 202 1.27 -17.82 0.92
CA ALA A 202 0.14 -17.91 0.00
C ALA A 202 -0.94 -16.85 0.27
N ALA A 203 -1.02 -16.36 1.51
CA ALA A 203 -1.96 -15.32 1.92
C ALA A 203 -1.45 -13.88 1.68
N LEU A 204 -0.24 -13.70 1.16
CA LEU A 204 0.31 -12.37 0.89
C LEU A 204 -0.53 -11.64 -0.16
N PRO A 205 -0.79 -10.33 0.05
CA PRO A 205 -1.45 -9.53 -0.96
C PRO A 205 -0.56 -9.37 -2.21
N ALA A 206 -1.18 -9.19 -3.38
CA ALA A 206 -0.51 -9.19 -4.68
C ALA A 206 0.64 -8.18 -4.83
N HIS A 207 0.67 -7.12 -4.02
CA HIS A 207 1.73 -6.10 -4.05
C HIS A 207 2.97 -6.50 -3.22
N ILE A 208 2.94 -7.64 -2.53
CA ILE A 208 4.06 -8.19 -1.75
C ILE A 208 4.46 -9.53 -2.36
N GLN A 209 5.66 -9.59 -2.91
CA GLN A 209 6.21 -10.80 -3.53
C GLN A 209 7.32 -11.38 -2.64
N PHE A 210 7.20 -12.64 -2.24
CA PHE A 210 8.29 -13.35 -1.57
C PHE A 210 9.28 -13.92 -2.60
N VAL A 211 10.56 -13.69 -2.37
CA VAL A 211 11.67 -14.15 -3.21
C VAL A 211 12.62 -14.99 -2.36
N SER A 212 12.66 -16.29 -2.61
CA SER A 212 13.67 -17.20 -2.05
C SER A 212 14.84 -17.30 -3.01
N THR A 213 16.04 -17.06 -2.53
CA THR A 213 17.26 -17.00 -3.36
C THR A 213 18.44 -17.56 -2.59
N ASP A 214 19.50 -17.93 -3.28
CA ASP A 214 20.82 -18.30 -2.72
C ASP A 214 21.84 -17.14 -2.82
N ALA A 215 21.46 -16.02 -3.43
CA ALA A 215 22.31 -14.85 -3.67
C ALA A 215 21.56 -13.53 -3.45
N ALA A 216 21.19 -13.24 -2.20
CA ALA A 216 20.38 -12.06 -1.87
C ALA A 216 21.06 -10.72 -2.21
N ASP A 217 22.37 -10.65 -2.29
CA ASP A 217 23.10 -9.48 -2.75
C ASP A 217 23.00 -9.29 -4.28
N ALA A 218 22.83 -10.35 -5.06
CA ALA A 218 22.58 -10.25 -6.50
C ALA A 218 21.18 -9.69 -6.81
N GLU A 219 20.18 -9.98 -5.97
CA GLU A 219 18.81 -9.45 -6.10
C GLU A 219 18.75 -7.92 -6.09
N VAL A 220 19.75 -7.24 -5.52
CA VAL A 220 19.84 -5.78 -5.51
C VAL A 220 19.88 -5.21 -6.94
N ALA A 221 20.40 -5.94 -7.91
CA ALA A 221 20.47 -5.52 -9.31
C ALA A 221 19.07 -5.44 -9.97
N GLU A 222 18.13 -6.25 -9.50
CA GLU A 222 16.76 -6.33 -10.03
C GLU A 222 15.84 -5.23 -9.47
N ALA A 223 16.25 -4.50 -8.42
CA ALA A 223 15.46 -3.45 -7.84
C ALA A 223 15.27 -2.28 -8.81
N PRO A 224 14.10 -1.63 -8.87
CA PRO A 224 13.92 -0.41 -9.64
C PRO A 224 14.77 0.75 -9.07
N ALA A 225 15.16 1.69 -9.93
CA ALA A 225 15.80 2.91 -9.47
C ALA A 225 14.89 3.66 -8.48
N GLY A 226 15.47 4.24 -7.43
CA GLY A 226 14.71 4.87 -6.35
C GLY A 226 14.08 3.90 -5.35
N ALA A 227 14.42 2.61 -5.39
CA ALA A 227 13.95 1.65 -4.38
C ALA A 227 14.46 1.99 -2.98
N CYS A 228 13.63 1.66 -1.98
CA CYS A 228 14.04 1.60 -0.58
C CYS A 228 14.60 0.21 -0.27
N HIS A 229 15.72 0.11 0.40
CA HIS A 229 16.29 -1.15 0.83
C HIS A 229 16.31 -1.22 2.36
N LEU A 230 15.78 -2.32 2.92
CA LEU A 230 15.88 -2.66 4.33
C LEU A 230 16.62 -3.99 4.49
N VAL A 231 17.73 -3.96 5.22
CA VAL A 231 18.56 -5.15 5.44
C VAL A 231 18.50 -5.54 6.91
N LEU A 232 17.92 -6.73 7.16
CA LEU A 232 17.65 -7.27 8.49
C LEU A 232 17.76 -8.80 8.49
N THR A 233 18.84 -9.30 7.87
CA THR A 233 19.08 -10.75 7.80
C THR A 233 19.56 -11.30 9.14
N HIS A 234 19.66 -12.62 9.22
CA HIS A 234 20.15 -13.33 10.40
C HIS A 234 21.69 -13.38 10.50
N ARG A 235 22.42 -12.90 9.45
CA ARG A 235 23.88 -12.99 9.37
C ARG A 235 24.51 -11.62 9.06
N HIS A 236 25.53 -11.25 9.82
CA HIS A 236 26.23 -9.97 9.63
C HIS A 236 27.05 -9.91 8.34
N ASP A 237 27.61 -11.04 7.88
CA ASP A 237 28.34 -11.11 6.61
C ASP A 237 27.43 -10.91 5.41
N LEU A 238 26.23 -11.50 5.46
CA LEU A 238 25.19 -11.31 4.46
C LEU A 238 24.69 -9.87 4.43
N ASP A 239 24.38 -9.31 5.60
CA ASP A 239 24.01 -7.89 5.71
C ASP A 239 25.07 -6.98 5.05
N LEU A 240 26.37 -7.27 5.27
CA LEU A 240 27.45 -6.46 4.69
C LEU A 240 27.52 -6.60 3.16
N ARG A 241 27.34 -7.82 2.61
CA ARG A 241 27.32 -8.03 1.15
C ARG A 241 26.17 -7.25 0.51
N ILE A 242 24.96 -7.37 1.05
CA ILE A 242 23.77 -6.70 0.53
C ILE A 242 23.96 -5.19 0.60
N ILE A 243 24.33 -4.64 1.75
CA ILE A 243 24.55 -3.18 1.91
C ILE A 243 25.65 -2.67 0.98
N THR A 244 26.72 -3.46 0.77
CA THR A 244 27.78 -3.12 -0.19
C THR A 244 27.21 -3.01 -1.62
N ALA A 245 26.37 -3.96 -2.03
CA ALA A 245 25.72 -3.94 -3.35
C ALA A 245 24.80 -2.71 -3.51
N VAL A 246 23.96 -2.44 -2.51
CA VAL A 246 23.05 -1.28 -2.50
C VAL A 246 23.83 0.05 -2.61
N LEU A 247 24.84 0.23 -1.77
CA LEU A 247 25.61 1.48 -1.74
C LEU A 247 26.44 1.68 -3.02
N ARG A 248 26.99 0.60 -3.62
CA ARG A 248 27.73 0.67 -4.89
C ARG A 248 26.80 1.02 -6.06
N ARG A 249 25.58 0.52 -6.05
CA ARG A 249 24.58 0.85 -7.05
C ARG A 249 24.20 2.33 -7.00
N GLY A 250 23.98 2.89 -5.82
CA GLY A 250 23.88 4.34 -5.58
C GLY A 250 22.55 5.00 -5.96
N ASP A 251 21.67 4.37 -6.72
CA ASP A 251 20.40 4.89 -7.22
C ASP A 251 19.18 4.59 -6.32
N PHE A 252 19.42 4.25 -5.07
CA PHE A 252 18.39 3.99 -4.06
C PHE A 252 17.85 5.29 -3.44
N ALA A 253 16.58 5.29 -3.02
CA ALA A 253 15.99 6.37 -2.23
C ALA A 253 16.34 6.23 -0.74
N PHE A 254 16.38 4.99 -0.21
CA PHE A 254 16.67 4.71 1.19
C PHE A 254 17.48 3.42 1.33
N ALA A 255 18.52 3.46 2.18
CA ALA A 255 19.31 2.28 2.55
C ALA A 255 19.33 2.15 4.08
N GLY A 256 18.61 1.17 4.61
CA GLY A 256 18.45 0.91 6.04
C GLY A 256 19.04 -0.42 6.48
N LEU A 257 19.76 -0.42 7.59
CA LEU A 257 20.35 -1.61 8.20
C LEU A 257 19.89 -1.76 9.64
N ILE A 258 19.36 -2.93 9.99
CA ILE A 258 19.07 -3.26 11.38
C ILE A 258 20.37 -3.44 12.16
N GLY A 259 20.46 -2.81 13.33
CA GLY A 259 21.66 -2.96 14.16
C GLY A 259 21.75 -1.91 15.25
N SER A 260 22.90 -1.93 15.92
CA SER A 260 23.30 -0.95 16.92
C SER A 260 24.27 0.08 16.35
N GLN A 261 24.53 1.15 17.08
CA GLN A 261 25.60 2.11 16.73
C GLN A 261 26.95 1.42 16.59
N THR A 262 27.24 0.38 17.40
CA THR A 262 28.45 -0.41 17.29
C THR A 262 28.53 -1.18 15.96
N LYS A 263 27.40 -1.78 15.54
CA LYS A 263 27.30 -2.46 14.23
C LYS A 263 27.52 -1.45 13.10
N ARG A 264 26.88 -0.27 13.19
CA ARG A 264 27.07 0.81 12.24
C ARG A 264 28.53 1.20 12.07
N ALA A 265 29.23 1.49 13.17
CA ALA A 265 30.63 1.90 13.13
C ALA A 265 31.52 0.83 12.46
N ARG A 266 31.31 -0.46 12.80
CA ARG A 266 32.05 -1.58 12.18
C ARG A 266 31.78 -1.72 10.70
N PHE A 267 30.52 -1.51 10.27
CA PHE A 267 30.14 -1.61 8.86
C PHE A 267 30.72 -0.44 8.06
N LEU A 268 30.62 0.78 8.55
CA LEU A 268 31.19 1.96 7.90
C LEU A 268 32.70 1.79 7.67
N HIS A 269 33.45 1.35 8.68
CA HIS A 269 34.89 1.09 8.55
C HIS A 269 35.19 0.06 7.45
N ARG A 270 34.47 -1.09 7.42
CA ARG A 270 34.68 -2.10 6.37
C ARG A 270 34.30 -1.62 4.98
N LEU A 271 33.26 -0.82 4.86
CA LEU A 271 32.81 -0.25 3.58
C LEU A 271 33.81 0.79 3.07
N GLU A 272 34.40 1.59 3.97
CA GLU A 272 35.49 2.51 3.66
C GLU A 272 36.73 1.79 3.18
N GLU A 273 37.14 0.69 3.85
CA GLU A 273 38.25 -0.19 3.40
C GLU A 273 38.00 -0.79 2.00
N GLN A 274 36.72 -0.98 1.61
CA GLN A 274 36.32 -1.43 0.28
C GLN A 274 36.26 -0.30 -0.76
N GLY A 275 36.63 0.93 -0.38
CA GLY A 275 36.76 2.09 -1.27
C GLY A 275 35.44 2.83 -1.54
N LEU A 276 34.39 2.67 -0.69
CA LEU A 276 33.19 3.48 -0.81
C LEU A 276 33.45 4.90 -0.30
N ALA A 277 32.98 5.89 -1.04
CA ALA A 277 33.16 7.30 -0.71
C ALA A 277 32.33 7.73 0.51
N ALA A 278 32.80 8.72 1.27
CA ALA A 278 32.19 9.17 2.51
C ALA A 278 30.74 9.69 2.33
N ASP A 279 30.45 10.35 1.22
CA ASP A 279 29.12 10.84 0.87
C ASP A 279 28.12 9.69 0.64
N VAL A 280 28.57 8.60 0.00
CA VAL A 280 27.76 7.38 -0.17
C VAL A 280 27.52 6.70 1.19
N LEU A 281 28.57 6.59 2.02
CA LEU A 281 28.47 6.02 3.36
C LEU A 281 27.52 6.82 4.28
N ALA A 282 27.46 8.13 4.12
CA ALA A 282 26.55 9.01 4.89
C ALA A 282 25.07 8.72 4.60
N ARG A 283 24.74 8.11 3.46
CA ARG A 283 23.37 7.73 3.08
C ARG A 283 22.88 6.45 3.78
N LEU A 284 23.76 5.70 4.46
CA LEU A 284 23.37 4.51 5.22
C LEU A 284 22.70 4.88 6.53
N THR A 285 21.45 4.49 6.69
CA THR A 285 20.71 4.60 7.95
C THR A 285 20.90 3.32 8.79
N CYS A 286 21.54 3.46 9.94
CA CYS A 286 21.71 2.37 10.92
C CYS A 286 21.92 3.01 12.32
N PRO A 287 21.13 2.63 13.31
CA PRO A 287 19.96 1.75 13.30
C PRO A 287 18.80 2.30 12.45
N ILE A 288 17.98 1.39 11.91
CA ILE A 288 16.68 1.75 11.31
C ILE A 288 15.65 2.09 12.36
N GLY A 289 14.61 2.82 11.97
CA GLY A 289 13.49 3.25 12.82
C GLY A 289 13.58 4.71 13.25
N LEU A 290 12.48 5.21 13.80
CA LEU A 290 12.37 6.59 14.27
C LEU A 290 13.11 6.79 15.59
N PRO A 291 13.88 7.88 15.75
CA PRO A 291 14.50 8.23 17.02
C PRO A 291 13.44 8.41 18.13
N GLY A 292 13.76 7.93 19.33
CA GLY A 292 12.89 8.07 20.50
C GLY A 292 11.86 6.95 20.68
N LEU A 293 11.61 6.13 19.68
CA LEU A 293 10.77 4.93 19.82
C LEU A 293 11.66 3.76 20.23
N THR A 294 11.54 3.33 21.49
CA THR A 294 12.39 2.30 22.11
C THR A 294 11.61 1.00 22.30
N GLY A 295 12.25 -0.12 22.05
CA GLY A 295 11.72 -1.47 22.22
C GLY A 295 12.53 -2.46 21.39
N LYS A 296 12.54 -3.73 21.78
CA LYS A 296 13.22 -4.80 21.07
C LYS A 296 12.22 -5.81 20.46
N GLU A 297 10.96 -5.65 20.78
CA GLU A 297 9.88 -6.48 20.26
C GLU A 297 9.74 -6.26 18.74
N PRO A 298 9.63 -7.34 17.95
CA PRO A 298 9.51 -7.24 16.49
C PRO A 298 8.43 -6.25 16.02
N ALA A 299 7.27 -6.22 16.70
CA ALA A 299 6.17 -5.32 16.37
C ALA A 299 6.53 -3.84 16.60
N VAL A 300 7.25 -3.51 17.70
CA VAL A 300 7.67 -2.13 18.00
C VAL A 300 8.69 -1.65 16.98
N ILE A 301 9.67 -2.50 16.64
CA ILE A 301 10.67 -2.21 15.60
C ILE A 301 9.95 -1.99 14.26
N ALA A 302 9.02 -2.86 13.90
CA ALA A 302 8.27 -2.77 12.64
C ALA A 302 7.49 -1.45 12.53
N ILE A 303 6.77 -1.05 13.58
CA ILE A 303 6.05 0.23 13.63
C ILE A 303 7.00 1.40 13.40
N SER A 304 8.15 1.40 14.09
CA SER A 304 9.17 2.45 13.98
C SER A 304 9.74 2.55 12.56
N VAL A 305 10.05 1.40 11.94
CA VAL A 305 10.62 1.32 10.60
C VAL A 305 9.60 1.70 9.53
N VAL A 306 8.37 1.19 9.62
CA VAL A 306 7.31 1.54 8.67
C VAL A 306 6.96 3.03 8.75
N ALA A 307 6.90 3.60 9.96
CA ALA A 307 6.70 5.04 10.13
C ALA A 307 7.87 5.85 9.52
N GLN A 308 9.11 5.38 9.61
CA GLN A 308 10.26 6.01 8.97
C GLN A 308 10.13 5.98 7.44
N LEU A 309 9.77 4.84 6.85
CA LEU A 309 9.53 4.72 5.39
C LEU A 309 8.41 5.65 4.90
N LEU A 310 7.34 5.80 5.69
CA LEU A 310 6.21 6.65 5.33
C LEU A 310 6.52 8.17 5.39
N GLN A 311 7.63 8.56 6.02
CA GLN A 311 8.12 9.94 6.05
C GLN A 311 9.00 10.29 4.84
N LEU A 312 9.40 9.29 4.06
CA LEU A 312 10.20 9.53 2.86
C LEU A 312 9.32 10.19 1.78
N ASP A 313 9.80 11.28 1.21
CA ASP A 313 9.24 11.89 0.00
C ASP A 313 9.93 11.25 -1.23
N VAL A 314 9.46 10.10 -1.66
CA VAL A 314 10.02 9.30 -2.76
C VAL A 314 8.98 9.02 -3.83
#